data_a8327280bbe4c2306accdb0dd503c868
#
_entry.id   a8327280bbe4c2306accdb0dd503c868
#
_cell.length_a   1.000
_cell.length_b   1.000
_cell.length_c   1.000
_cell.angle_alpha   90.00
_cell.angle_beta   90.00
_cell.angle_gamma   90.00
#
_symmetry.space_group_name_H-M   'P 1'
#
loop_
_entity.id
_entity.type
_entity.pdbx_description
1 polymer ?
#
loop_
_entity_poly.entity_id
_entity_poly.type
_entity_poly.pdbx_seq_one_letter_code
_entity_poly.pdbx_strand_id
1 'polypeptide(L)'
;MNDKLNLFFEYLTVELGVASNTRLAYERDLRLFKEALGLKDNDALATVSREQVIRYMTGLKNKGLAAATIARKLAAIKSFYRFMTAEGYLEIAPAEVVKAGTKGIKLPKVLNQ
;
A
#
# COMPACT_ATOMS: atom_id res chain seq x y z
N MET A 1 -6.71 -3.01 -21.78
CA MET A 1 -5.67 -3.80 -21.14
C MET A 1 -5.84 -3.79 -19.66
N ASN A 2 -5.80 -4.97 -19.05
CA ASN A 2 -6.01 -5.08 -17.61
C ASN A 2 -4.68 -5.03 -16.90
N ASP A 3 -4.35 -3.89 -16.34
CA ASP A 3 -3.16 -3.86 -15.53
C ASP A 3 -3.51 -4.32 -14.12
N LYS A 4 -2.48 -4.56 -13.32
CA LYS A 4 -2.66 -5.16 -12.01
C LYS A 4 -3.38 -4.26 -11.04
N LEU A 5 -3.25 -2.96 -11.20
CA LEU A 5 -3.94 -2.03 -10.33
C LEU A 5 -5.45 -2.09 -10.58
N ASN A 6 -5.86 -2.15 -11.85
CA ASN A 6 -7.27 -2.29 -12.17
C ASN A 6 -7.83 -3.62 -11.68
N LEU A 7 -7.05 -4.69 -11.79
CA LEU A 7 -7.46 -5.99 -11.26
C LEU A 7 -7.68 -5.92 -9.76
N PHE A 8 -6.83 -5.18 -9.05
CA PHE A 8 -6.99 -5.01 -7.62
C PHE A 8 -8.29 -4.26 -7.30
N PHE A 9 -8.60 -3.21 -8.06
CA PHE A 9 -9.83 -2.46 -7.81
C PHE A 9 -11.07 -3.32 -8.07
N GLU A 10 -11.04 -4.16 -9.08
CA GLU A 10 -12.12 -5.11 -9.32
C GLU A 10 -12.23 -6.10 -8.15
N TYR A 11 -11.11 -6.55 -7.65
CA TYR A 11 -11.08 -7.47 -6.52
C TYR A 11 -11.75 -6.83 -5.29
N LEU A 12 -11.44 -5.57 -5.02
CA LEU A 12 -12.06 -4.88 -3.90
C LEU A 12 -13.58 -4.81 -4.05
N THR A 13 -14.04 -4.53 -5.25
CA THR A 13 -15.46 -4.37 -5.51
C THR A 13 -16.19 -5.70 -5.53
N VAL A 14 -15.68 -6.65 -6.30
CA VAL A 14 -16.39 -7.89 -6.58
C VAL A 14 -16.18 -8.94 -5.49
N GLU A 15 -14.95 -9.14 -5.10
CA GLU A 15 -14.64 -10.21 -4.15
C GLU A 15 -14.85 -9.79 -2.70
N LEU A 16 -14.42 -8.58 -2.35
CA LEU A 16 -14.49 -8.14 -0.97
C LEU A 16 -15.71 -7.28 -0.66
N GLY A 17 -16.39 -6.82 -1.69
CA GLY A 17 -17.60 -6.00 -1.48
C GLY A 17 -17.33 -4.70 -0.74
N VAL A 18 -16.18 -4.12 -0.97
CA VAL A 18 -15.78 -2.87 -0.30
C VAL A 18 -16.70 -1.74 -0.73
N ALA A 19 -17.09 -0.89 0.21
CA ALA A 19 -17.96 0.24 -0.09
C ALA A 19 -17.31 1.18 -1.11
N SER A 20 -18.14 1.84 -1.90
CA SER A 20 -17.66 2.71 -2.97
C SER A 20 -16.71 3.78 -2.48
N ASN A 21 -17.03 4.41 -1.35
CA ASN A 21 -16.18 5.48 -0.84
C ASN A 21 -14.82 4.97 -0.41
N THR A 22 -14.79 3.78 0.17
CA THR A 22 -13.52 3.17 0.58
C THR A 22 -12.70 2.81 -0.65
N ARG A 23 -13.35 2.25 -1.68
CA ARG A 23 -12.65 1.91 -2.91
C ARG A 23 -12.06 3.15 -3.57
N LEU A 24 -12.82 4.24 -3.61
CA LEU A 24 -12.33 5.47 -4.21
C LEU A 24 -11.16 6.05 -3.43
N ALA A 25 -11.22 5.95 -2.10
CA ALA A 25 -10.11 6.42 -1.27
C ALA A 25 -8.85 5.61 -1.53
N TYR A 26 -8.98 4.29 -1.67
CA TYR A 26 -7.84 3.44 -1.97
C TYR A 26 -7.29 3.74 -3.36
N GLU A 27 -8.17 3.99 -4.35
CA GLU A 27 -7.71 4.35 -5.69
C GLU A 27 -6.87 5.61 -5.65
N ARG A 28 -7.35 6.61 -4.93
CA ARG A 28 -6.61 7.86 -4.81
C ARG A 28 -5.29 7.66 -4.09
N ASP A 29 -5.32 6.90 -2.99
CA ASP A 29 -4.12 6.68 -2.21
C ASP A 29 -3.03 5.97 -3.03
N LEU A 30 -3.42 4.98 -3.82
CA LEU A 30 -2.45 4.26 -4.64
C LEU A 30 -1.95 5.09 -5.81
N ARG A 31 -2.82 5.94 -6.36
CA ARG A 31 -2.39 6.85 -7.41
C ARG A 31 -1.35 7.85 -6.88
N LEU A 32 -1.60 8.39 -5.69
CA LEU A 32 -0.66 9.33 -5.09
C LEU A 32 0.65 8.65 -4.74
N PHE A 33 0.59 7.40 -4.29
CA PHE A 33 1.78 6.62 -4.00
C PHE A 33 2.62 6.45 -5.28
N LYS A 34 1.96 6.06 -6.35
CA LYS A 34 2.63 5.88 -7.63
C LYS A 34 3.28 7.19 -8.10
N GLU A 35 2.56 8.29 -7.98
CA GLU A 35 3.09 9.59 -8.40
C GLU A 35 4.27 10.00 -7.55
N ALA A 36 4.20 9.77 -6.24
CA ALA A 36 5.27 10.16 -5.35
C ALA A 36 6.56 9.41 -5.65
N LEU A 37 6.44 8.17 -6.10
CA LEU A 37 7.60 7.36 -6.47
C LEU A 37 8.08 7.61 -7.90
N GLY A 38 7.36 8.43 -8.65
CA GLY A 38 7.76 8.74 -10.01
C GLY A 38 7.59 7.59 -10.98
N LEU A 39 6.69 6.68 -10.70
CA LEU A 39 6.48 5.51 -11.56
C LEU A 39 5.67 5.91 -12.79
N LYS A 40 6.07 5.40 -13.93
CA LYS A 40 5.44 5.80 -15.19
C LYS A 40 4.17 5.04 -15.48
N ASP A 41 4.10 3.79 -15.06
CA ASP A 41 2.90 3.00 -15.33
C ASP A 41 2.60 2.11 -14.12
N ASN A 42 1.46 1.46 -14.19
CA ASN A 42 1.03 0.66 -13.05
C ASN A 42 1.84 -0.62 -12.87
N ASP A 43 2.43 -1.12 -13.94
CA ASP A 43 3.27 -2.31 -13.83
C ASP A 43 4.53 -2.04 -13.02
N ALA A 44 5.00 -0.80 -13.01
CA ALA A 44 6.18 -0.46 -12.23
C ALA A 44 5.96 -0.60 -10.72
N LEU A 45 4.69 -0.66 -10.29
CA LEU A 45 4.40 -0.90 -8.88
C LEU A 45 4.96 -2.23 -8.39
N ALA A 46 5.13 -3.20 -9.29
CA ALA A 46 5.69 -4.49 -8.93
C ALA A 46 7.17 -4.42 -8.60
N THR A 47 7.83 -3.32 -8.95
CA THR A 47 9.27 -3.18 -8.71
C THR A 47 9.60 -2.38 -7.47
N VAL A 48 8.59 -1.95 -6.72
CA VAL A 48 8.80 -1.12 -5.54
C VAL A 48 9.41 -1.95 -4.43
N SER A 49 10.41 -1.38 -3.76
CA SER A 49 11.07 -2.06 -2.67
C SER A 49 10.47 -1.64 -1.33
N ARG A 50 10.77 -2.41 -0.31
CA ARG A 50 10.35 -2.08 1.05
C ARG A 50 10.88 -0.71 1.47
N GLU A 51 12.12 -0.41 1.10
CA GLU A 51 12.72 0.88 1.44
C GLU A 51 11.99 2.03 0.80
N GLN A 52 11.48 1.85 -0.41
CA GLN A 52 10.70 2.89 -1.07
C GLN A 52 9.39 3.13 -0.33
N VAL A 53 8.75 2.07 0.14
CA VAL A 53 7.53 2.21 0.93
C VAL A 53 7.81 2.96 2.23
N ILE A 54 8.87 2.59 2.92
CA ILE A 54 9.24 3.24 4.18
C ILE A 54 9.52 4.73 3.95
N ARG A 55 10.25 5.04 2.89
CA ARG A 55 10.58 6.42 2.59
C ARG A 55 9.33 7.24 2.29
N TYR A 56 8.40 6.64 1.56
CA TYR A 56 7.14 7.30 1.27
C TYR A 56 6.36 7.57 2.56
N MET A 57 6.27 6.58 3.45
CA MET A 57 5.52 6.75 4.70
C MET A 57 6.18 7.80 5.59
N THR A 58 7.51 7.81 5.63
CA THR A 58 8.23 8.82 6.39
C THR A 58 7.94 10.22 5.85
N GLY A 59 7.89 10.34 4.53
CA GLY A 59 7.57 11.62 3.90
C GLY A 59 6.18 12.12 4.27
N LEU A 60 5.21 11.21 4.36
CA LEU A 60 3.85 11.59 4.76
C LEU A 60 3.84 12.11 6.20
N LYS A 61 4.58 11.46 7.08
CA LYS A 61 4.66 11.89 8.44
C LYS A 61 5.32 13.26 8.54
N ASN A 62 6.37 13.48 7.76
CA ASN A 62 7.07 14.75 7.77
C ASN A 62 6.22 15.89 7.23
N LYS A 63 5.25 15.58 6.37
CA LYS A 63 4.34 16.58 5.87
C LYS A 63 3.24 16.92 6.86
N GLY A 64 3.19 16.21 7.97
CA GLY A 64 2.22 16.51 9.00
C GLY A 64 0.84 15.95 8.79
N LEU A 65 0.69 14.93 7.96
CA LEU A 65 -0.60 14.30 7.76
C LEU A 65 -1.07 13.64 9.06
N ALA A 66 -2.39 13.60 9.23
CA ALA A 66 -2.96 12.97 10.42
C ALA A 66 -2.64 11.49 10.46
N ALA A 67 -2.50 10.97 11.66
CA ALA A 67 -2.16 9.56 11.84
C ALA A 67 -3.18 8.63 11.17
N ALA A 68 -4.47 8.98 11.24
CA ALA A 68 -5.49 8.16 10.62
C ALA A 68 -5.35 8.12 9.09
N THR A 69 -4.98 9.26 8.51
CA THR A 69 -4.77 9.33 7.07
C THR A 69 -3.57 8.49 6.66
N ILE A 70 -2.48 8.57 7.42
CA ILE A 70 -1.28 7.79 7.14
C ILE A 70 -1.60 6.30 7.26
N ALA A 71 -2.36 5.91 8.29
CA ALA A 71 -2.74 4.51 8.48
C ALA A 71 -3.57 4.00 7.31
N ARG A 72 -4.53 4.82 6.83
CA ARG A 72 -5.36 4.40 5.70
C ARG A 72 -4.52 4.23 4.43
N LYS A 73 -3.58 5.16 4.20
CA LYS A 73 -2.72 5.04 3.02
C LYS A 73 -1.84 3.81 3.08
N LEU A 74 -1.31 3.51 4.25
CA LEU A 74 -0.53 2.29 4.39
C LEU A 74 -1.39 1.05 4.19
N ALA A 75 -2.62 1.07 4.71
CA ALA A 75 -3.53 -0.05 4.53
C ALA A 75 -3.82 -0.30 3.04
N ALA A 76 -3.99 0.77 2.28
CA ALA A 76 -4.22 0.63 0.84
C ALA A 76 -3.01 -0.01 0.16
N ILE A 77 -1.81 0.45 0.51
CA ILE A 77 -0.59 -0.09 -0.06
C ILE A 77 -0.43 -1.56 0.30
N LYS A 78 -0.64 -1.90 1.56
CA LYS A 78 -0.52 -3.29 1.99
C LYS A 78 -1.53 -4.19 1.31
N SER A 79 -2.78 -3.72 1.20
CA SER A 79 -3.83 -4.51 0.55
C SER A 79 -3.47 -4.81 -0.90
N PHE A 80 -2.96 -3.79 -1.60
CA PHE A 80 -2.59 -3.98 -2.99
C PHE A 80 -1.46 -5.01 -3.12
N TYR A 81 -0.43 -4.91 -2.30
CA TYR A 81 0.70 -5.82 -2.44
C TYR A 81 0.36 -7.22 -1.94
N ARG A 82 -0.54 -7.34 -0.97
CA ARG A 82 -1.02 -8.67 -0.57
C ARG A 82 -1.80 -9.32 -1.71
N PHE A 83 -2.61 -8.53 -2.40
CA PHE A 83 -3.31 -9.03 -3.58
C PHE A 83 -2.32 -9.51 -4.63
N MET A 84 -1.28 -8.71 -4.90
CA MET A 84 -0.27 -9.09 -5.87
C MET A 84 0.42 -10.38 -5.49
N THR A 85 0.73 -10.54 -4.21
CA THR A 85 1.39 -11.74 -3.73
C THR A 85 0.45 -12.95 -3.83
N ALA A 86 -0.80 -12.76 -3.44
CA ALA A 86 -1.78 -13.84 -3.47
C ALA A 86 -2.04 -14.32 -4.90
N GLU A 87 -1.97 -13.42 -5.87
CA GLU A 87 -2.19 -13.78 -7.27
C GLU A 87 -0.92 -14.28 -7.96
N GLY A 88 0.18 -14.32 -7.23
CA GLY A 88 1.42 -14.85 -7.80
C GLY A 88 2.24 -13.85 -8.59
N TYR A 89 1.88 -12.58 -8.55
CA TYR A 89 2.64 -11.56 -9.28
C TYR A 89 3.90 -11.14 -8.54
N LEU A 90 3.96 -11.36 -7.23
CA LEU A 90 5.11 -11.06 -6.41
C LEU A 90 5.33 -12.19 -5.42
N GLU A 91 6.57 -12.41 -5.02
CA GLU A 91 6.87 -13.42 -4.01
C GLU A 91 6.65 -12.88 -2.60
N ILE A 92 7.06 -11.65 -2.36
CA ILE A 92 6.95 -11.05 -1.04
C ILE A 92 6.42 -9.64 -1.18
N ALA A 93 5.43 -9.28 -0.38
CA ALA A 93 4.89 -7.94 -0.42
C ALA A 93 5.86 -6.96 0.24
N PRO A 94 6.26 -5.88 -0.44
CA PRO A 94 7.25 -4.96 0.11
C PRO A 94 6.79 -4.21 1.34
N ALA A 95 5.48 -4.08 1.54
CA ALA A 95 4.97 -3.33 2.68
C ALA A 95 4.60 -4.21 3.87
N GLU A 96 4.89 -5.51 3.80
CA GLU A 96 4.35 -6.43 4.79
C GLU A 96 4.81 -6.13 6.21
N VAL A 97 6.04 -5.70 6.37
CA VAL A 97 6.56 -5.43 7.71
C VAL A 97 6.56 -3.96 8.09
N VAL A 98 6.00 -3.10 7.25
CA VAL A 98 5.94 -1.67 7.56
C VAL A 98 4.71 -1.40 8.40
N LYS A 99 4.84 -0.59 9.42
CA LYS A 99 3.72 -0.25 10.30
C LYS A 99 3.48 1.24 10.31
N ALA A 100 2.21 1.60 10.36
CA ALA A 100 1.85 3.00 10.45
C ALA A 100 2.38 3.55 11.75
N GLY A 101 2.85 4.77 11.72
CA GLY A 101 3.39 5.39 12.89
C GLY A 101 4.77 4.95 13.25
N THR A 102 5.12 3.89 12.87
CA THR A 102 6.40 3.31 13.00
C THR A 102 7.18 3.59 14.19
N LYS A 103 6.66 3.99 15.21
CA LYS A 103 7.41 4.17 16.26
C LYS A 103 7.84 2.90 16.62
N GLY A 104 8.42 2.71 16.81
CA GLY A 104 8.68 1.66 17.15
C GLY A 104 8.72 0.55 16.53
N ILE A 105 9.00 0.36 16.16
CA ILE A 105 8.94 -0.71 15.56
C ILE A 105 9.69 -1.61 16.22
N LYS A 106 9.71 -1.63 16.95
CA LYS A 106 10.21 -2.38 17.57
C LYS A 106 9.75 -3.37 17.84
N LEU A 107 9.53 -3.54 17.81
CA LEU A 107 9.12 -4.42 17.89
C LEU A 107 8.95 -5.17 18.10
N PRO A 108 9.10 -5.67 18.28
CA PRO A 108 8.84 -6.49 18.41
C PRO A 108 8.51 -7.14 18.82
N LYS A 109 8.48 -7.06 19.06
CA LYS A 109 8.19 -7.68 19.48
C LYS A 109 7.67 -8.35 19.37
N VAL A 110 7.63 -8.34 19.39
CA VAL A 110 7.25 -8.95 19.14
C VAL A 110 7.01 -9.65 18.97
N LEU A 111 6.98 -9.51 19.05
CA LEU A 111 6.84 -10.23 18.82
C LEU A 111 6.77 -10.90 19.06
N ASN A 112 6.74 -10.83 19.38
CA ASN A 112 6.67 -11.45 19.53
C ASN A 112 6.50 -11.93 19.56
N GLN A 113 6.45 -11.69 19.64
CA GLN A 113 6.36 -12.06 19.58
C GLN A 113 6.22 -12.48 19.45
#